data_7b8f15bd8de15954c8ce2e002ee9e9dd
#
_entry.id   7b8f15bd8de15954c8ce2e002ee9e9dd
#
_cell.length_a   1.000
_cell.length_b   1.000
_cell.length_c   1.000
_cell.angle_alpha   90.00
_cell.angle_beta   90.00
_cell.angle_gamma   90.00
#
_symmetry.space_group_name_H-M   'P 1'
#
loop_
_entity.id
_entity.type
_entity.pdbx_description
1 polymer ?
#
loop_
_entity_poly.entity_id
_entity_poly.type
_entity_poly.pdbx_seq_one_letter_code
_entity_poly.pdbx_strand_id
1 'polypeptide(L)'
;MKIYYHPASTTSRPLMLFANESGINVDFQVVDLFTGEHYKPPFEAINPNRQVPVLEEGDFRLTESSAILKYLAEKTGSPAYPKDLQQRARVNERMDWINTQLCRDLAYGLIYPQIFPHHKRPSDDAQKATLAWAKERAGGWMKVLDAHLIGSGDYLCGTQITIADYYAAPFVALAESVGSDLAGYPNVKRWLGKMKALKSWAKVNEVINGYAASLKGPFEKV
;
A
#
# COMPACT_ATOMS: atom_id res chain seq x y z
N MET A 1 21.65 5.98 1.74
CA MET A 1 20.30 6.03 1.11
C MET A 1 19.30 6.27 2.21
N LYS A 2 18.48 7.28 2.08
CA LYS A 2 17.49 7.72 3.07
C LYS A 2 16.08 7.60 2.48
N ILE A 3 15.09 7.25 3.30
CA ILE A 3 13.68 7.30 2.93
C ILE A 3 12.92 8.13 3.97
N TYR A 4 12.35 9.24 3.52
CA TYR A 4 11.36 9.99 4.28
C TYR A 4 10.04 9.25 4.23
N TYR A 5 9.45 8.93 5.38
CA TYR A 5 8.31 8.05 5.48
C TYR A 5 7.44 8.36 6.70
N HIS A 6 6.27 7.73 6.77
CA HIS A 6 5.50 7.63 8.01
C HIS A 6 5.04 6.17 8.23
N PRO A 7 5.19 5.61 9.45
CA PRO A 7 4.90 4.19 9.69
C PRO A 7 3.43 3.78 9.49
N ALA A 8 2.47 4.71 9.64
CA ALA A 8 1.07 4.45 9.32
C ALA A 8 0.75 4.59 7.82
N SER A 9 1.65 5.19 7.01
CA SER A 9 1.39 5.45 5.59
C SER A 9 1.29 4.15 4.81
N THR A 10 0.17 3.97 4.11
CA THR A 10 -0.06 2.80 3.26
C THR A 10 0.96 2.70 2.12
N THR A 11 1.43 3.85 1.62
CA THR A 11 2.41 3.92 0.54
C THR A 11 3.86 3.78 1.03
N SER A 12 4.14 4.06 2.32
CA SER A 12 5.47 3.86 2.90
C SER A 12 5.71 2.40 3.34
N ARG A 13 4.69 1.71 3.85
CA ARG A 13 4.80 0.34 4.37
C ARG A 13 5.32 -0.69 3.35
N PRO A 14 4.99 -0.63 2.04
CA PRO A 14 5.62 -1.48 1.03
C PRO A 14 7.15 -1.41 1.03
N LEU A 15 7.70 -0.21 1.16
CA LEU A 15 9.15 0.01 1.18
C LEU A 15 9.78 -0.55 2.45
N MET A 16 9.11 -0.35 3.59
CA MET A 16 9.55 -0.90 4.87
C MET A 16 9.58 -2.43 4.84
N LEU A 17 8.51 -3.07 4.32
CA LEU A 17 8.42 -4.52 4.16
C LEU A 17 9.55 -5.02 3.27
N PHE A 18 9.67 -4.48 2.07
CA PHE A 18 10.67 -4.93 1.10
C PHE A 18 12.10 -4.75 1.62
N ALA A 19 12.42 -3.58 2.20
CA ALA A 19 13.74 -3.32 2.74
C ALA A 19 14.09 -4.28 3.89
N ASN A 20 13.17 -4.51 4.84
CA ASN A 20 13.40 -5.41 5.97
C ASN A 20 13.53 -6.88 5.53
N GLU A 21 12.65 -7.37 4.65
CA GLU A 21 12.71 -8.75 4.16
C GLU A 21 13.95 -9.03 3.30
N SER A 22 14.41 -8.01 2.56
CA SER A 22 15.58 -8.12 1.68
C SER A 22 16.90 -7.75 2.36
N GLY A 23 16.88 -7.35 3.63
CA GLY A 23 18.08 -6.92 4.36
C GLY A 23 18.74 -5.66 3.81
N ILE A 24 17.97 -4.78 3.16
CA ILE A 24 18.47 -3.52 2.59
C ILE A 24 18.63 -2.52 3.72
N ASN A 25 19.86 -2.00 3.89
CA ASN A 25 20.11 -0.95 4.87
C ASN A 25 19.63 0.42 4.35
N VAL A 26 18.55 0.90 4.95
CA VAL A 26 17.91 2.19 4.65
C VAL A 26 17.83 3.02 5.93
N ASP A 27 18.23 4.28 5.84
CA ASP A 27 17.99 5.28 6.87
C ASP A 27 16.56 5.82 6.74
N PHE A 28 15.66 5.33 7.58
CA PHE A 28 14.26 5.72 7.60
C PHE A 28 14.03 6.96 8.46
N GLN A 29 13.69 8.09 7.82
CA GLN A 29 13.42 9.39 8.48
C GLN A 29 11.90 9.61 8.55
N VAL A 30 11.38 9.68 9.77
CA VAL A 30 9.93 9.90 10.00
C VAL A 30 9.58 11.35 9.61
N VAL A 31 8.48 11.48 8.86
CA VAL A 31 7.78 12.73 8.62
C VAL A 31 6.38 12.59 9.25
N ASP A 32 6.10 13.34 10.29
CA ASP A 32 4.88 13.17 11.07
C ASP A 32 3.64 13.71 10.31
N LEU A 33 2.87 12.78 9.74
CA LEU A 33 1.63 13.09 9.03
C LEU A 33 0.52 13.59 9.98
N PHE A 34 0.52 13.13 11.22
CA PHE A 34 -0.54 13.47 12.17
C PHE A 34 -0.42 14.91 12.68
N THR A 35 0.79 15.46 12.76
CA THR A 35 1.05 16.86 13.10
C THR A 35 1.11 17.78 11.88
N GLY A 36 0.94 17.23 10.67
CA GLY A 36 1.00 18.00 9.42
C GLY A 36 2.41 18.46 9.04
N GLU A 37 3.47 17.78 9.51
CA GLU A 37 4.85 18.11 9.19
C GLU A 37 5.12 18.13 7.67
N HIS A 38 4.43 17.26 6.92
CA HIS A 38 4.55 17.17 5.46
C HIS A 38 4.04 18.44 4.72
N TYR A 39 3.29 19.32 5.38
CA TYR A 39 2.85 20.62 4.84
C TYR A 39 3.80 21.76 5.18
N LYS A 40 4.85 21.52 5.97
CA LYS A 40 5.80 22.56 6.40
C LYS A 40 6.92 22.74 5.39
N PRO A 41 7.48 23.98 5.27
CA PRO A 41 8.51 24.30 4.28
C PRO A 41 9.69 23.33 4.19
N PRO A 42 10.27 22.80 5.29
CA PRO A 42 11.39 21.87 5.18
C PRO A 42 11.07 20.61 4.36
N PHE A 43 9.88 20.01 4.57
CA PHE A 43 9.50 18.83 3.79
C PHE A 43 8.96 19.20 2.40
N GLU A 44 8.26 20.31 2.28
CA GLU A 44 7.78 20.83 0.99
C GLU A 44 8.93 21.07 -0.02
N ALA A 45 10.09 21.51 0.47
CA ALA A 45 11.30 21.64 -0.35
C ALA A 45 11.91 20.28 -0.76
N ILE A 46 11.62 19.20 -0.02
CA ILE A 46 12.01 17.83 -0.37
C ILE A 46 11.05 17.25 -1.41
N ASN A 47 9.74 17.42 -1.18
CA ASN A 47 8.67 16.95 -2.07
C ASN A 47 7.54 17.98 -2.17
N PRO A 48 7.44 18.71 -3.29
CA PRO A 48 6.37 19.69 -3.52
C PRO A 48 4.95 19.07 -3.49
N ASN A 49 4.82 17.74 -3.69
CA ASN A 49 3.54 17.04 -3.56
C ASN A 49 3.11 16.87 -2.09
N ARG A 50 3.99 17.16 -1.12
CA ARG A 50 3.72 17.05 0.33
C ARG A 50 3.27 15.64 0.72
N GLN A 51 3.86 14.62 0.11
CA GLN A 51 3.51 13.21 0.32
C GLN A 51 4.75 12.38 0.64
N VAL A 52 4.56 11.37 1.45
CA VAL A 52 5.54 10.31 1.70
C VAL A 52 5.11 9.02 0.97
N PRO A 53 6.05 8.16 0.57
CA PRO A 53 7.50 8.22 0.80
C PRO A 53 8.27 9.06 -0.22
N VAL A 54 9.50 9.46 0.17
CA VAL A 54 10.51 10.00 -0.74
C VAL A 54 11.83 9.31 -0.48
N LEU A 55 12.47 8.77 -1.51
CA LEU A 55 13.85 8.28 -1.45
C LEU A 55 14.81 9.41 -1.78
N GLU A 56 15.91 9.50 -1.01
CA GLU A 56 17.02 10.42 -1.24
C GLU A 56 18.34 9.66 -1.23
N GLU A 57 19.14 9.84 -2.29
CA GLU A 57 20.46 9.26 -2.41
C GLU A 57 21.41 10.26 -3.09
N GLY A 58 22.24 10.94 -2.28
CA GLY A 58 23.00 12.10 -2.76
C GLY A 58 22.03 13.18 -3.24
N ASP A 59 22.24 13.67 -4.46
CA ASP A 59 21.39 14.68 -5.10
C ASP A 59 20.14 14.09 -5.80
N PHE A 60 20.06 12.75 -5.86
CA PHE A 60 18.92 12.07 -6.49
C PHE A 60 17.77 11.93 -5.50
N ARG A 61 16.60 12.43 -5.89
CA ARG A 61 15.34 12.22 -5.17
C ARG A 61 14.33 11.51 -6.06
N LEU A 62 13.63 10.55 -5.48
CA LEU A 62 12.60 9.76 -6.16
C LEU A 62 11.34 9.71 -5.29
N THR A 63 10.21 10.06 -5.89
CA THR A 63 8.87 9.90 -5.33
C THR A 63 8.17 8.67 -5.93
N GLU A 64 6.92 8.44 -5.56
CA GLU A 64 6.10 7.28 -5.93
C GLU A 64 6.64 5.96 -5.37
N SER A 65 5.92 5.37 -4.44
CA SER A 65 6.34 4.12 -3.76
C SER A 65 6.58 2.97 -4.73
N SER A 66 5.81 2.88 -5.83
CA SER A 66 6.04 1.87 -6.87
C SER A 66 7.36 2.08 -7.60
N ALA A 67 7.72 3.33 -7.91
CA ALA A 67 8.99 3.67 -8.55
C ALA A 67 10.17 3.41 -7.60
N ILE A 68 10.02 3.78 -6.33
CA ILE A 68 11.04 3.54 -5.31
C ILE A 68 11.28 2.04 -5.10
N LEU A 69 10.22 1.20 -5.04
CA LEU A 69 10.37 -0.26 -4.97
C LEU A 69 11.14 -0.83 -6.16
N LYS A 70 10.80 -0.41 -7.38
CA LYS A 70 11.51 -0.83 -8.60
C LYS A 70 12.97 -0.43 -8.55
N TYR A 71 13.26 0.82 -8.14
CA TYR A 71 14.63 1.31 -8.00
C TYR A 71 15.43 0.50 -6.97
N LEU A 72 14.87 0.27 -5.78
CA LEU A 72 15.53 -0.51 -4.73
C LEU A 72 15.80 -1.95 -5.19
N ALA A 73 14.82 -2.60 -5.79
CA ALA A 73 14.95 -3.97 -6.25
C ALA A 73 15.97 -4.12 -7.39
N GLU A 74 15.99 -3.19 -8.33
CA GLU A 74 16.99 -3.17 -9.41
C GLU A 74 18.40 -2.92 -8.87
N LYS A 75 18.54 -1.89 -8.02
CA LYS A 75 19.83 -1.51 -7.41
C LYS A 75 20.46 -2.65 -6.61
N THR A 76 19.64 -3.47 -5.95
CA THR A 76 20.12 -4.58 -5.13
C THR A 76 20.17 -5.91 -5.87
N GLY A 77 19.77 -5.93 -7.15
CA GLY A 77 19.69 -7.17 -7.94
C GLY A 77 18.69 -8.18 -7.35
N SER A 78 17.63 -7.70 -6.70
CA SER A 78 16.66 -8.57 -6.04
C SER A 78 15.91 -9.47 -7.01
N PRO A 79 15.78 -10.79 -6.72
CA PRO A 79 14.97 -11.69 -7.53
C PRO A 79 13.47 -11.36 -7.51
N ALA A 80 13.02 -10.55 -6.53
CA ALA A 80 11.64 -10.06 -6.47
C ALA A 80 11.27 -9.08 -7.61
N TYR A 81 12.26 -8.64 -8.40
CA TYR A 81 12.05 -7.87 -9.63
C TYR A 81 12.82 -8.53 -10.78
N PRO A 82 12.17 -9.43 -11.52
CA PRO A 82 12.83 -10.29 -12.51
C PRO A 82 13.56 -9.50 -13.61
N LYS A 83 14.67 -10.07 -14.11
CA LYS A 83 15.39 -9.52 -15.28
C LYS A 83 14.72 -9.89 -16.60
N ASP A 84 14.03 -11.03 -16.66
CA ASP A 84 13.26 -11.43 -17.83
C ASP A 84 12.20 -10.36 -18.18
N LEU A 85 12.17 -9.97 -19.44
CA LEU A 85 11.36 -8.84 -19.90
C LEU A 85 9.86 -9.08 -19.70
N GLN A 86 9.37 -10.30 -19.98
CA GLN A 86 7.94 -10.61 -19.87
C GLN A 86 7.51 -10.71 -18.42
N GLN A 87 8.30 -11.36 -17.56
CA GLN A 87 8.05 -11.44 -16.14
C GLN A 87 8.08 -10.04 -15.49
N ARG A 88 9.06 -9.22 -15.86
CA ARG A 88 9.18 -7.83 -15.39
C ARG A 88 7.99 -6.98 -15.83
N ALA A 89 7.54 -7.12 -17.08
CA ALA A 89 6.35 -6.44 -17.58
C ALA A 89 5.10 -6.85 -16.80
N ARG A 90 4.98 -8.13 -16.44
CA ARG A 90 3.88 -8.62 -15.59
C ARG A 90 3.91 -8.02 -14.19
N VAL A 91 5.07 -7.93 -13.56
CA VAL A 91 5.22 -7.24 -12.26
C VAL A 91 4.78 -5.78 -12.36
N ASN A 92 5.23 -5.06 -13.39
CA ASN A 92 4.85 -3.67 -13.61
C ASN A 92 3.33 -3.50 -13.82
N GLU A 93 2.74 -4.35 -14.66
CA GLU A 93 1.28 -4.37 -14.90
C GLU A 93 0.50 -4.54 -13.59
N ARG A 94 0.92 -5.48 -12.72
CA ARG A 94 0.26 -5.69 -11.42
C ARG A 94 0.36 -4.46 -10.52
N MET A 95 1.55 -3.86 -10.45
CA MET A 95 1.77 -2.66 -9.64
C MET A 95 0.95 -1.47 -10.15
N ASP A 96 0.90 -1.26 -11.47
CA ASP A 96 0.12 -0.19 -12.07
C ASP A 96 -1.38 -0.42 -11.89
N TRP A 97 -1.85 -1.65 -12.03
CA TRP A 97 -3.25 -2.02 -11.76
C TRP A 97 -3.63 -1.77 -10.29
N ILE A 98 -2.79 -2.19 -9.33
CA ILE A 98 -3.00 -1.90 -7.90
C ILE A 98 -3.12 -0.39 -7.68
N ASN A 99 -2.21 0.40 -8.24
CA ASN A 99 -2.18 1.84 -8.02
C ASN A 99 -3.38 2.56 -8.66
N THR A 100 -3.69 2.25 -9.91
CA THR A 100 -4.68 2.99 -10.69
C THR A 100 -6.12 2.53 -10.48
N GLN A 101 -6.34 1.27 -10.12
CA GLN A 101 -7.67 0.69 -9.93
C GLN A 101 -7.97 0.45 -8.45
N LEU A 102 -7.29 -0.53 -7.85
CA LEU A 102 -7.63 -0.98 -6.50
C LEU A 102 -7.39 0.11 -5.44
N CYS A 103 -6.22 0.73 -5.44
CA CYS A 103 -5.86 1.75 -4.45
C CYS A 103 -6.80 2.96 -4.52
N ARG A 104 -7.14 3.41 -5.72
CA ARG A 104 -8.07 4.53 -5.93
C ARG A 104 -9.42 4.26 -5.27
N ASP A 105 -10.02 3.09 -5.55
CA ASP A 105 -11.39 2.82 -5.13
C ASP A 105 -11.45 2.20 -3.72
N LEU A 106 -10.53 1.28 -3.36
CA LEU A 106 -10.50 0.67 -2.03
C LEU A 106 -9.97 1.63 -0.96
N ALA A 107 -8.78 2.21 -1.17
CA ALA A 107 -8.18 3.08 -0.16
C ALA A 107 -8.81 4.47 -0.16
N TYR A 108 -8.64 5.24 -1.24
CA TYR A 108 -9.07 6.64 -1.31
C TYR A 108 -10.59 6.82 -1.42
N GLY A 109 -11.29 5.88 -2.06
CA GLY A 109 -12.73 5.95 -2.23
C GLY A 109 -13.51 5.41 -1.04
N LEU A 110 -13.12 4.22 -0.54
CA LEU A 110 -13.90 3.53 0.48
C LEU A 110 -13.32 3.69 1.88
N ILE A 111 -12.04 3.39 2.11
CA ILE A 111 -11.53 3.26 3.48
C ILE A 111 -11.10 4.60 4.06
N TYR A 112 -10.26 5.37 3.39
CA TYR A 112 -9.74 6.64 3.91
C TYR A 112 -10.82 7.63 4.32
N PRO A 113 -11.92 7.83 3.57
CA PRO A 113 -12.99 8.74 4.00
C PRO A 113 -13.69 8.32 5.29
N GLN A 114 -13.53 7.08 5.72
CA GLN A 114 -14.12 6.56 6.95
C GLN A 114 -13.18 6.64 8.15
N ILE A 115 -11.87 6.53 7.92
CA ILE A 115 -10.89 6.41 9.01
C ILE A 115 -9.99 7.63 9.19
N PHE A 116 -9.84 8.47 8.17
CA PHE A 116 -9.01 9.67 8.23
C PHE A 116 -9.86 10.94 8.08
N PRO A 117 -9.93 11.82 9.11
CA PRO A 117 -10.78 13.02 9.08
C PRO A 117 -10.56 13.93 7.88
N HIS A 118 -9.30 14.07 7.41
CA HIS A 118 -8.95 14.93 6.27
C HIS A 118 -9.35 14.35 4.91
N HIS A 119 -9.78 13.09 4.86
CA HIS A 119 -10.35 12.46 3.67
C HIS A 119 -11.89 12.47 3.67
N LYS A 120 -12.53 12.86 4.77
CA LYS A 120 -13.99 12.96 4.84
C LYS A 120 -14.50 13.96 3.80
N ARG A 121 -15.61 13.62 3.13
CA ARG A 121 -16.23 14.51 2.15
C ARG A 121 -16.92 15.69 2.83
N PRO A 122 -17.13 16.82 2.10
CA PRO A 122 -17.60 18.07 2.71
C PRO A 122 -19.04 18.04 3.21
N SER A 123 -19.85 17.05 2.82
CA SER A 123 -21.20 16.83 3.32
C SER A 123 -21.48 15.33 3.54
N ASP A 124 -22.46 15.02 4.38
CA ASP A 124 -22.85 13.64 4.65
C ASP A 124 -23.45 12.95 3.40
N ASP A 125 -24.17 13.67 2.55
CA ASP A 125 -24.68 13.15 1.28
C ASP A 125 -23.52 12.81 0.32
N ALA A 126 -22.54 13.71 0.19
CA ALA A 126 -21.37 13.46 -0.62
C ALA A 126 -20.54 12.28 -0.08
N GLN A 127 -20.42 12.18 1.25
CA GLN A 127 -19.76 11.07 1.91
C GLN A 127 -20.48 9.74 1.59
N LYS A 128 -21.79 9.67 1.82
CA LYS A 128 -22.61 8.49 1.56
C LYS A 128 -22.56 8.05 0.09
N ALA A 129 -22.71 8.99 -0.84
CA ALA A 129 -22.63 8.70 -2.26
C ALA A 129 -21.25 8.19 -2.68
N THR A 130 -20.18 8.80 -2.15
CA THR A 130 -18.79 8.36 -2.41
C THR A 130 -18.57 6.94 -1.90
N LEU A 131 -18.99 6.64 -0.67
CA LEU A 131 -18.80 5.31 -0.08
C LEU A 131 -19.58 4.23 -0.83
N ALA A 132 -20.84 4.50 -1.21
CA ALA A 132 -21.66 3.56 -1.97
C ALA A 132 -21.02 3.22 -3.33
N TRP A 133 -20.60 4.24 -4.07
CA TRP A 133 -19.94 4.08 -5.37
C TRP A 133 -18.59 3.35 -5.25
N ALA A 134 -17.77 3.75 -4.27
CA ALA A 134 -16.46 3.16 -4.07
C ALA A 134 -16.54 1.69 -3.58
N LYS A 135 -17.53 1.36 -2.75
CA LYS A 135 -17.79 -0.01 -2.29
C LYS A 135 -18.09 -0.95 -3.46
N GLU A 136 -18.97 -0.54 -4.37
CA GLU A 136 -19.29 -1.31 -5.57
C GLU A 136 -18.03 -1.56 -6.41
N ARG A 137 -17.28 -0.50 -6.71
CA ARG A 137 -16.07 -0.58 -7.54
C ARG A 137 -14.95 -1.39 -6.86
N ALA A 138 -14.68 -1.12 -5.59
CA ALA A 138 -13.68 -1.86 -4.83
C ALA A 138 -14.04 -3.35 -4.76
N GLY A 139 -15.31 -3.68 -4.53
CA GLY A 139 -15.80 -5.06 -4.57
C GLY A 139 -15.58 -5.73 -5.93
N GLY A 140 -15.79 -4.99 -7.03
CA GLY A 140 -15.46 -5.46 -8.39
C GLY A 140 -13.97 -5.76 -8.56
N TRP A 141 -13.10 -4.83 -8.12
CA TRP A 141 -11.64 -5.03 -8.19
C TRP A 141 -11.16 -6.17 -7.28
N MET A 142 -11.74 -6.32 -6.10
CA MET A 142 -11.41 -7.43 -5.20
C MET A 142 -11.77 -8.79 -5.82
N LYS A 143 -12.87 -8.89 -6.58
CA LYS A 143 -13.20 -10.11 -7.35
C LYS A 143 -12.19 -10.39 -8.45
N VAL A 144 -11.74 -9.35 -9.18
CA VAL A 144 -10.67 -9.49 -10.19
C VAL A 144 -9.36 -9.92 -9.53
N LEU A 145 -8.99 -9.31 -8.40
CA LEU A 145 -7.80 -9.69 -7.64
C LEU A 145 -7.88 -11.15 -7.20
N ASP A 146 -9.02 -11.57 -6.64
CA ASP A 146 -9.23 -12.92 -6.13
C ASP A 146 -9.19 -13.98 -7.24
N ALA A 147 -10.02 -13.80 -8.27
CA ALA A 147 -10.24 -14.84 -9.28
C ALA A 147 -9.17 -14.88 -10.38
N HIS A 148 -8.60 -13.71 -10.74
CA HIS A 148 -7.78 -13.61 -11.95
C HIS A 148 -6.32 -13.22 -11.68
N LEU A 149 -6.06 -12.33 -10.71
CA LEU A 149 -4.69 -11.89 -10.48
C LEU A 149 -3.94 -12.83 -9.55
N ILE A 150 -4.61 -13.37 -8.53
CA ILE A 150 -4.07 -14.38 -7.61
C ILE A 150 -4.51 -15.77 -8.09
N GLY A 151 -5.84 -16.01 -8.19
CA GLY A 151 -6.40 -17.30 -8.56
C GLY A 151 -5.86 -18.43 -7.68
N SER A 152 -5.41 -19.51 -8.32
CA SER A 152 -4.74 -20.64 -7.65
C SER A 152 -3.26 -20.38 -7.35
N GLY A 153 -2.70 -19.25 -7.79
CA GLY A 153 -1.29 -18.89 -7.59
C GLY A 153 -0.96 -18.59 -6.13
N ASP A 154 0.33 -18.67 -5.83
CA ASP A 154 0.83 -18.34 -4.50
C ASP A 154 0.97 -16.84 -4.29
N TYR A 155 1.33 -16.10 -5.35
CA TYR A 155 1.59 -14.67 -5.37
C TYR A 155 1.00 -14.03 -6.64
N LEU A 156 1.01 -12.69 -6.72
CA LEU A 156 0.44 -11.92 -7.82
C LEU A 156 1.05 -12.21 -9.21
N CYS A 157 2.30 -12.67 -9.22
CA CYS A 157 3.02 -12.96 -10.46
C CYS A 157 3.46 -14.43 -10.60
N GLY A 158 2.82 -15.34 -9.87
CA GLY A 158 3.09 -16.79 -9.95
C GLY A 158 3.44 -17.42 -8.60
N THR A 159 4.53 -18.22 -8.57
CA THR A 159 4.93 -19.01 -7.39
C THR A 159 5.94 -18.32 -6.48
N GLN A 160 6.56 -17.25 -6.96
CA GLN A 160 7.56 -16.50 -6.20
C GLN A 160 7.03 -15.10 -5.84
N ILE A 161 7.39 -14.66 -4.62
CA ILE A 161 7.07 -13.31 -4.17
C ILE A 161 7.79 -12.27 -5.04
N THR A 162 7.09 -11.22 -5.41
CA THR A 162 7.62 -10.10 -6.19
C THR A 162 7.39 -8.76 -5.50
N ILE A 163 7.99 -7.69 -6.02
CA ILE A 163 7.71 -6.34 -5.50
C ILE A 163 6.24 -5.94 -5.67
N ALA A 164 5.50 -6.58 -6.58
CA ALA A 164 4.05 -6.37 -6.71
C ALA A 164 3.30 -6.86 -5.45
N ASP A 165 3.73 -7.95 -4.83
CA ASP A 165 3.14 -8.48 -3.60
C ASP A 165 3.43 -7.56 -2.41
N TYR A 166 4.68 -7.14 -2.26
CA TYR A 166 5.07 -6.16 -1.23
C TYR A 166 4.29 -4.85 -1.38
N TYR A 167 4.06 -4.42 -2.63
CA TYR A 167 3.30 -3.21 -2.93
C TYR A 167 1.83 -3.37 -2.58
N ALA A 168 1.19 -4.45 -2.99
CA ALA A 168 -0.25 -4.65 -2.88
C ALA A 168 -0.72 -4.97 -1.45
N ALA A 169 0.07 -5.75 -0.68
CA ALA A 169 -0.39 -6.30 0.59
C ALA A 169 -0.81 -5.24 1.63
N PRO A 170 -0.09 -4.12 1.83
CA PRO A 170 -0.53 -3.06 2.73
C PRO A 170 -1.83 -2.37 2.30
N PHE A 171 -2.10 -2.28 0.99
CA PHE A 171 -3.35 -1.70 0.48
C PHE A 171 -4.54 -2.63 0.73
N VAL A 172 -4.38 -3.93 0.47
CA VAL A 172 -5.43 -4.92 0.71
C VAL A 172 -5.72 -5.08 2.20
N ALA A 173 -4.67 -5.09 3.03
CA ALA A 173 -4.81 -5.18 4.48
C ALA A 173 -5.57 -4.01 5.11
N LEU A 174 -5.67 -2.84 4.44
CA LEU A 174 -6.51 -1.74 4.91
C LEU A 174 -7.99 -2.12 5.06
N ALA A 175 -8.48 -3.09 4.26
CA ALA A 175 -9.86 -3.55 4.39
C ALA A 175 -10.16 -4.08 5.81
N GLU A 176 -9.16 -4.65 6.48
CA GLU A 176 -9.31 -5.14 7.84
C GLU A 176 -9.45 -4.01 8.88
N SER A 177 -8.93 -2.80 8.57
CA SER A 177 -9.09 -1.62 9.46
C SER A 177 -10.54 -1.17 9.63
N VAL A 178 -11.40 -1.52 8.68
CA VAL A 178 -12.85 -1.28 8.76
C VAL A 178 -13.64 -2.54 9.10
N GLY A 179 -12.93 -3.61 9.51
CA GLY A 179 -13.52 -4.87 9.97
C GLY A 179 -13.99 -5.80 8.83
N SER A 180 -13.44 -5.68 7.61
CA SER A 180 -13.65 -6.68 6.56
C SER A 180 -12.85 -7.94 6.89
N ASP A 181 -13.52 -9.11 6.86
CA ASP A 181 -12.86 -10.41 7.10
C ASP A 181 -12.36 -11.09 5.82
N LEU A 182 -12.61 -10.46 4.68
CA LEU A 182 -12.27 -10.95 3.33
C LEU A 182 -12.84 -12.35 3.01
N ALA A 183 -13.91 -12.78 3.69
CA ALA A 183 -14.50 -14.11 3.52
C ALA A 183 -15.01 -14.34 2.09
N GLY A 184 -15.47 -13.27 1.42
CA GLY A 184 -15.91 -13.31 0.02
C GLY A 184 -14.78 -13.43 -1.02
N TYR A 185 -13.51 -13.41 -0.59
CA TYR A 185 -12.31 -13.41 -1.45
C TYR A 185 -11.27 -14.42 -0.95
N PRO A 186 -11.53 -15.74 -1.10
CA PRO A 186 -10.72 -16.78 -0.46
C PRO A 186 -9.26 -16.81 -0.93
N ASN A 187 -9.00 -16.52 -2.21
CA ASN A 187 -7.63 -16.47 -2.73
C ASN A 187 -6.86 -15.24 -2.21
N VAL A 188 -7.53 -14.08 -2.13
CA VAL A 188 -6.97 -12.88 -1.49
C VAL A 188 -6.64 -13.15 -0.04
N LYS A 189 -7.56 -13.76 0.72
CA LYS A 189 -7.37 -14.10 2.12
C LYS A 189 -6.19 -15.06 2.33
N ARG A 190 -6.08 -16.09 1.48
CA ARG A 190 -4.96 -17.02 1.48
C ARG A 190 -3.63 -16.31 1.20
N TRP A 191 -3.57 -15.50 0.13
CA TRP A 191 -2.39 -14.73 -0.26
C TRP A 191 -1.99 -13.72 0.81
N LEU A 192 -2.95 -12.94 1.33
CA LEU A 192 -2.68 -11.98 2.39
C LEU A 192 -2.17 -12.67 3.65
N GLY A 193 -2.65 -13.87 3.95
CA GLY A 193 -2.13 -14.72 5.04
C GLY A 193 -0.64 -15.03 4.87
N LYS A 194 -0.19 -15.33 3.65
CA LYS A 194 1.25 -15.52 3.35
C LYS A 194 2.04 -14.24 3.55
N MET A 195 1.51 -13.09 3.11
CA MET A 195 2.17 -11.80 3.31
C MET A 195 2.27 -11.43 4.80
N LYS A 196 1.23 -11.76 5.58
CA LYS A 196 1.22 -11.56 7.04
C LYS A 196 2.20 -12.47 7.79
N ALA A 197 2.60 -13.59 7.19
CA ALA A 197 3.61 -14.49 7.76
C ALA A 197 5.06 -14.01 7.53
N LEU A 198 5.28 -12.94 6.79
CA LEU A 198 6.60 -12.31 6.65
C LEU A 198 7.11 -11.86 8.02
N LYS A 199 8.40 -12.09 8.31
CA LYS A 199 9.00 -11.81 9.63
C LYS A 199 8.87 -10.35 10.07
N SER A 200 8.86 -9.41 9.11
CA SER A 200 8.77 -7.98 9.38
C SER A 200 7.33 -7.44 9.40
N TRP A 201 6.34 -8.25 8.99
CA TRP A 201 4.95 -7.80 8.83
C TRP A 201 4.38 -7.15 10.10
N ALA A 202 4.47 -7.84 11.23
CA ALA A 202 3.90 -7.38 12.48
C ALA A 202 4.47 -6.00 12.89
N LYS A 203 5.80 -5.87 12.85
CA LYS A 203 6.50 -4.61 13.18
C LYS A 203 6.14 -3.48 12.23
N VAL A 204 6.11 -3.74 10.92
CA VAL A 204 5.81 -2.73 9.90
C VAL A 204 4.37 -2.23 10.00
N ASN A 205 3.44 -3.07 10.43
CA ASN A 205 2.03 -2.72 10.51
C ASN A 205 1.57 -2.33 11.94
N GLU A 206 2.46 -2.29 12.92
CA GLU A 206 2.14 -2.01 14.32
C GLU A 206 1.37 -0.69 14.50
N VAL A 207 1.87 0.40 13.90
CA VAL A 207 1.28 1.74 14.06
C VAL A 207 -0.11 1.82 13.43
N ILE A 208 -0.27 1.30 12.21
CA ILE A 208 -1.59 1.34 11.56
C ILE A 208 -2.59 0.41 12.24
N ASN A 209 -2.14 -0.74 12.75
CA ASN A 209 -2.99 -1.67 13.49
C ASN A 209 -3.43 -1.06 14.84
N GLY A 210 -2.53 -0.39 15.54
CA GLY A 210 -2.86 0.37 16.76
C GLY A 210 -3.87 1.48 16.50
N TYR A 211 -3.69 2.22 15.40
CA TYR A 211 -4.66 3.24 14.98
C TYR A 211 -6.02 2.60 14.64
N ALA A 212 -6.04 1.53 13.83
CA ALA A 212 -7.26 0.83 13.46
C ALA A 212 -8.04 0.30 14.68
N ALA A 213 -7.33 -0.22 15.69
CA ALA A 213 -7.94 -0.70 16.93
C ALA A 213 -8.63 0.41 17.75
N SER A 214 -8.23 1.67 17.57
CA SER A 214 -8.85 2.83 18.23
C SER A 214 -10.12 3.32 17.52
N LEU A 215 -10.36 2.89 16.28
CA LEU A 215 -11.47 3.35 15.47
C LEU A 215 -12.79 2.74 15.96
N LYS A 216 -13.83 3.55 15.93
CA LYS A 216 -15.20 3.12 16.26
C LYS A 216 -16.11 3.42 15.07
N GLY A 217 -16.84 2.41 14.60
CA GLY A 217 -17.76 2.57 13.50
C GLY A 217 -19.09 1.92 13.79
N PRO A 218 -20.08 2.19 12.94
CA PRO A 218 -20.24 1.32 11.77
C PRO A 218 -19.42 1.79 10.57
N PHE A 219 -18.76 0.84 9.89
CA PHE A 219 -17.99 1.07 8.67
C PHE A 219 -18.56 0.28 7.50
N GLU A 220 -18.54 0.88 6.30
CA GLU A 220 -18.77 0.18 5.05
C GLU A 220 -17.57 -0.69 4.73
N LYS A 221 -17.84 -1.95 4.35
CA LYS A 221 -16.85 -3.00 4.10
C LYS A 221 -16.88 -3.46 2.64
N VAL A 222 -15.76 -3.95 2.17
CA VAL A 222 -15.66 -4.66 0.89
C VAL A 222 -15.83 -6.16 1.10
#